data_e587cf5a82996166ccb3984398c982c1
#
_entry.id   e587cf5a82996166ccb3984398c982c1
#
_cell.length_a   1.000
_cell.length_b   1.000
_cell.length_c   1.000
_cell.angle_alpha   90.00
_cell.angle_beta   90.00
_cell.angle_gamma   90.00
#
_symmetry.space_group_name_H-M   'P 1'
#
loop_
_entity.id
_entity.type
_entity.pdbx_description
1 polymer ?
#
loop_
_entity_poly.entity_id
_entity_poly.type
_entity_poly.pdbx_seq_one_letter_code
_entity_poly.pdbx_strand_id
1 'polypeptide(L)'
;MYIKTQDGFADGDLANLERLLKIVDDELSTIDGLIRESSDPDSEGLFDRGEYMTGVALTAIQQYIGSTYSQFKINRAAALRLAPNVNHGLTLVSVLNAGANYWKHQDEWGLRAVVTRDVELLGSQAQQTIKIIESLTPWSDYTCSNLISSLVGNGKVRLMALVPQLILWRQEIDLLNAEIS
;
A
#
# COMPACT_ATOMS: atom_id res chain seq x y z
N MET A 1 12.79 4.82 -13.94
CA MET A 1 13.44 4.09 -15.09
C MET A 1 14.22 2.92 -14.52
N TYR A 2 13.90 1.73 -14.96
CA TYR A 2 14.51 0.47 -14.57
C TYR A 2 15.51 0.02 -15.65
N ILE A 3 16.74 -0.27 -15.27
CA ILE A 3 17.80 -0.71 -16.19
C ILE A 3 18.42 -1.97 -15.60
N LYS A 4 18.42 -3.08 -16.37
CA LYS A 4 19.15 -4.30 -16.03
C LYS A 4 20.64 -4.05 -16.24
N THR A 5 21.45 -4.36 -15.24
CA THR A 5 22.92 -4.27 -15.27
C THR A 5 23.53 -5.67 -15.15
N GLN A 6 24.84 -5.82 -15.36
CA GLN A 6 25.51 -7.12 -15.19
C GLN A 6 25.41 -7.65 -13.75
N ASP A 7 25.36 -6.75 -12.75
CA ASP A 7 25.39 -7.08 -11.34
C ASP A 7 24.03 -6.87 -10.63
N GLY A 8 22.93 -6.64 -11.40
CA GLY A 8 21.60 -6.39 -10.81
C GLY A 8 20.78 -5.37 -11.59
N PHE A 9 20.10 -4.48 -10.86
CA PHE A 9 19.20 -3.51 -11.47
C PHE A 9 19.46 -2.11 -10.94
N ALA A 10 19.47 -1.12 -11.83
CA ALA A 10 19.34 0.28 -11.48
C ALA A 10 17.87 0.70 -11.61
N ASP A 11 17.24 1.07 -10.49
CA ASP A 11 15.82 1.43 -10.41
C ASP A 11 15.67 2.81 -9.74
N GLY A 12 15.66 3.85 -10.58
CA GLY A 12 15.50 5.22 -10.09
C GLY A 12 14.13 5.50 -9.48
N ASP A 13 13.09 4.79 -9.92
CA ASP A 13 11.74 4.97 -9.39
C ASP A 13 11.64 4.35 -7.99
N LEU A 14 12.27 3.18 -7.77
CA LEU A 14 12.39 2.59 -6.44
C LEU A 14 13.19 3.50 -5.50
N ALA A 15 14.33 4.02 -5.96
CA ALA A 15 15.16 4.92 -5.14
C ALA A 15 14.41 6.20 -4.72
N ASN A 16 13.56 6.74 -5.58
CA ASN A 16 12.71 7.88 -5.24
C ASN A 16 11.59 7.47 -4.26
N LEU A 17 10.98 6.30 -4.45
CA LEU A 17 10.00 5.75 -3.51
C LEU A 17 10.63 5.56 -2.12
N GLU A 18 11.80 4.93 -2.03
CA GLU A 18 12.50 4.72 -0.74
C GLU A 18 12.74 6.03 0.01
N ARG A 19 13.16 7.09 -0.70
CA ARG A 19 13.34 8.41 -0.08
C ARG A 19 12.04 8.95 0.48
N LEU A 20 10.93 8.82 -0.26
CA LEU A 20 9.62 9.26 0.21
C LEU A 20 9.16 8.43 1.41
N LEU A 21 9.24 7.09 1.33
CA LEU A 21 8.83 6.21 2.42
C LEU A 21 9.62 6.46 3.69
N LYS A 22 10.92 6.77 3.56
CA LYS A 22 11.74 7.15 4.71
C LYS A 22 11.24 8.43 5.37
N ILE A 23 10.92 9.47 4.58
CA ILE A 23 10.37 10.73 5.11
C ILE A 23 9.05 10.47 5.85
N VAL A 24 8.19 9.62 5.28
CA VAL A 24 6.92 9.28 5.92
C VAL A 24 7.14 8.46 7.20
N ASP A 25 8.06 7.50 7.21
CA ASP A 25 8.39 6.71 8.42
C ASP A 25 8.99 7.58 9.52
N ASP A 26 9.81 8.59 9.19
CA ASP A 26 10.35 9.55 10.15
C ASP A 26 9.22 10.40 10.77
N GLU A 27 8.24 10.84 9.96
CA GLU A 27 7.06 11.56 10.42
C GLU A 27 6.13 10.67 11.28
N LEU A 28 5.86 9.44 10.86
CA LEU A 28 5.08 8.48 11.64
C LEU A 28 5.74 8.18 12.99
N SER A 29 7.07 8.15 13.04
CA SER A 29 7.83 8.01 14.29
C SER A 29 7.63 9.21 15.24
N THR A 30 7.54 10.41 14.66
CA THR A 30 7.24 11.64 15.42
C THR A 30 5.81 11.59 15.97
N ILE A 31 4.83 11.20 15.14
CA ILE A 31 3.43 11.04 15.57
C ILE A 31 3.33 9.98 16.70
N ASP A 32 4.00 8.85 16.55
CA ASP A 32 4.09 7.80 17.60
C ASP A 32 4.60 8.36 18.94
N GLY A 33 5.57 9.27 18.90
CA GLY A 33 6.07 9.97 20.08
C GLY A 33 5.00 10.86 20.72
N LEU A 34 4.35 11.69 19.90
CA LEU A 34 3.27 12.58 20.36
C LEU A 34 2.09 11.81 20.95
N ILE A 35 1.68 10.69 20.33
CA ILE A 35 0.61 9.83 20.84
C ILE A 35 0.93 9.32 22.25
N ARG A 36 2.19 8.96 22.56
CA ARG A 36 2.58 8.48 23.89
C ARG A 36 2.60 9.59 24.95
N GLU A 37 2.81 10.83 24.54
CA GLU A 37 2.88 11.99 25.41
C GLU A 37 1.51 12.65 25.60
N SER A 38 0.57 12.44 24.68
CA SER A 38 -0.77 13.01 24.73
C SER A 38 -1.67 12.28 25.72
N SER A 39 -2.53 13.05 26.39
CA SER A 39 -3.62 12.50 27.21
C SER A 39 -4.87 12.16 26.40
N ASP A 40 -5.02 12.74 25.18
CA ASP A 40 -6.14 12.51 24.27
C ASP A 40 -5.70 12.64 22.81
N PRO A 41 -4.96 11.62 22.29
CA PRO A 41 -4.41 11.65 20.94
C PRO A 41 -5.49 11.77 19.83
N ASP A 42 -6.68 11.28 20.10
CA ASP A 42 -7.79 11.31 19.14
C ASP A 42 -8.31 12.75 18.96
N SER A 43 -8.63 13.44 20.06
CA SER A 43 -9.04 14.85 20.01
C SER A 43 -7.95 15.78 19.46
N GLU A 44 -6.69 15.41 19.56
CA GLU A 44 -5.57 16.13 18.95
C GLU A 44 -5.35 15.79 17.45
N GLY A 45 -6.12 14.85 16.90
CA GLY A 45 -6.07 14.44 15.50
C GLY A 45 -4.79 13.69 15.12
N LEU A 46 -4.08 13.10 16.09
CA LEU A 46 -2.81 12.43 15.84
C LEU A 46 -2.99 11.12 15.06
N PHE A 47 -4.07 10.39 15.30
CA PHE A 47 -4.40 9.20 14.54
C PHE A 47 -4.77 9.54 13.09
N ASP A 48 -5.55 10.59 12.86
CA ASP A 48 -5.91 11.07 11.53
C ASP A 48 -4.66 11.49 10.73
N ARG A 49 -3.72 12.15 11.39
CA ARG A 49 -2.46 12.55 10.79
C ARG A 49 -1.62 11.33 10.36
N GLY A 50 -1.56 10.30 11.20
CA GLY A 50 -0.89 9.03 10.87
C GLY A 50 -1.55 8.32 9.70
N GLU A 51 -2.87 8.25 9.69
CA GLU A 51 -3.66 7.67 8.59
C GLU A 51 -3.44 8.42 7.29
N TYR A 52 -3.45 9.75 7.32
CA TYR A 52 -3.19 10.58 6.16
C TYR A 52 -1.81 10.29 5.55
N MET A 53 -0.76 10.28 6.37
CA MET A 53 0.61 10.01 5.91
C MET A 53 0.74 8.60 5.30
N THR A 54 0.09 7.61 5.91
CA THR A 54 0.07 6.24 5.42
C THR A 54 -0.67 6.12 4.09
N GLY A 55 -1.80 6.79 3.93
CA GLY A 55 -2.56 6.82 2.69
C GLY A 55 -1.80 7.44 1.52
N VAL A 56 -1.09 8.55 1.77
CA VAL A 56 -0.20 9.18 0.78
C VAL A 56 0.90 8.22 0.35
N ALA A 57 1.54 7.53 1.29
CA ALA A 57 2.58 6.55 0.99
C ALA A 57 2.06 5.37 0.16
N LEU A 58 0.88 4.83 0.48
CA LEU A 58 0.22 3.79 -0.31
C LEU A 58 0.00 4.22 -1.76
N THR A 59 -0.39 5.49 -1.97
CA THR A 59 -0.57 6.04 -3.33
C THR A 59 0.76 6.10 -4.08
N ALA A 60 1.84 6.47 -3.42
CA ALA A 60 3.18 6.48 -4.02
C ALA A 60 3.67 5.07 -4.36
N ILE A 61 3.42 4.09 -3.48
CA ILE A 61 3.71 2.68 -3.76
C ILE A 61 2.90 2.19 -4.96
N GLN A 62 1.62 2.52 -5.05
CA GLN A 62 0.79 2.16 -6.20
C GLN A 62 1.32 2.75 -7.50
N GLN A 63 1.80 3.99 -7.48
CA GLN A 63 2.43 4.63 -8.63
C GLN A 63 3.68 3.85 -9.08
N TYR A 64 4.54 3.45 -8.14
CA TYR A 64 5.70 2.61 -8.42
C TYR A 64 5.31 1.26 -9.05
N ILE A 65 4.31 0.58 -8.48
CA ILE A 65 3.78 -0.68 -9.04
C ILE A 65 3.31 -0.45 -10.49
N GLY A 66 2.54 0.62 -10.72
CA GLY A 66 2.00 0.97 -12.04
C GLY A 66 3.07 1.26 -13.08
N SER A 67 4.07 2.07 -12.73
CA SER A 67 5.17 2.40 -13.62
C SER A 67 6.04 1.17 -13.95
N THR A 68 6.25 0.29 -12.98
CA THR A 68 7.06 -0.92 -13.16
C THR A 68 6.45 -1.88 -14.18
N TYR A 69 5.22 -2.36 -13.96
CA TYR A 69 4.64 -3.34 -14.90
C TYR A 69 4.39 -2.75 -16.30
N SER A 70 4.11 -1.44 -16.38
CA SER A 70 3.90 -0.76 -17.65
C SER A 70 5.16 -0.71 -18.50
N GLN A 71 6.35 -0.56 -17.90
CA GLN A 71 7.64 -0.60 -18.60
C GLN A 71 7.89 -1.96 -19.27
N PHE A 72 7.44 -3.04 -18.63
CA PHE A 72 7.56 -4.40 -19.16
C PHE A 72 6.40 -4.80 -20.06
N LYS A 73 5.42 -3.91 -20.32
CA LYS A 73 4.20 -4.20 -21.10
C LYS A 73 3.39 -5.37 -20.55
N ILE A 74 3.52 -5.65 -19.26
CA ILE A 74 2.79 -6.71 -18.57
C ILE A 74 1.39 -6.19 -18.23
N ASN A 75 0.39 -7.05 -18.39
CA ASN A 75 -0.98 -6.76 -18.00
C ASN A 75 -1.06 -6.55 -16.48
N ARG A 76 -1.76 -5.48 -16.06
CA ARG A 76 -1.96 -5.15 -14.64
C ARG A 76 -2.47 -6.33 -13.82
N ALA A 77 -3.45 -7.07 -14.33
CA ALA A 77 -4.03 -8.20 -13.61
C ALA A 77 -3.00 -9.32 -13.39
N ALA A 78 -2.11 -9.57 -14.35
CA ALA A 78 -1.01 -10.52 -14.19
C ALA A 78 0.01 -10.00 -13.16
N ALA A 79 0.43 -8.76 -13.27
CA ALA A 79 1.39 -8.14 -12.35
C ALA A 79 0.93 -8.18 -10.88
N LEU A 80 -0.36 -7.91 -10.64
CA LEU A 80 -0.94 -7.94 -9.29
C LEU A 80 -1.10 -9.36 -8.71
N ARG A 81 -0.87 -10.42 -9.50
CA ARG A 81 -0.91 -11.83 -9.04
C ARG A 81 0.45 -12.40 -8.71
N LEU A 82 1.52 -11.67 -8.95
CA LEU A 82 2.89 -12.15 -8.71
C LEU A 82 3.27 -12.07 -7.23
N ALA A 83 4.11 -13.00 -6.81
CA ALA A 83 4.67 -13.04 -5.46
C ALA A 83 5.39 -11.71 -5.10
N PRO A 84 5.55 -11.41 -3.82
CA PRO A 84 5.29 -12.28 -2.68
C PRO A 84 3.81 -12.37 -2.29
N ASN A 85 3.44 -13.55 -1.79
CA ASN A 85 2.11 -13.78 -1.25
C ASN A 85 2.04 -13.34 0.21
N VAL A 86 0.86 -12.87 0.60
CA VAL A 86 0.46 -12.63 1.97
C VAL A 86 -0.62 -13.64 2.38
N ASN A 87 -1.29 -13.43 3.50
CA ASN A 87 -2.34 -14.32 3.97
C ASN A 87 -3.53 -14.41 2.97
N HIS A 88 -4.32 -15.47 3.08
CA HIS A 88 -5.56 -15.68 2.33
C HIS A 88 -5.44 -15.73 0.80
N GLY A 89 -4.26 -16.12 0.28
CA GLY A 89 -4.04 -16.25 -1.18
C GLY A 89 -3.94 -14.91 -1.92
N LEU A 90 -3.78 -13.81 -1.19
CA LEU A 90 -3.52 -12.49 -1.75
C LEU A 90 -2.02 -12.27 -1.94
N THR A 91 -1.65 -11.45 -2.92
CA THR A 91 -0.28 -10.97 -3.08
C THR A 91 -0.10 -9.63 -2.37
N LEU A 92 1.12 -9.33 -1.95
CA LEU A 92 1.45 -8.05 -1.33
C LEU A 92 0.99 -6.87 -2.20
N VAL A 93 1.34 -6.90 -3.48
CA VAL A 93 1.02 -5.78 -4.39
C VAL A 93 -0.48 -5.64 -4.66
N SER A 94 -1.26 -6.72 -4.59
CA SER A 94 -2.71 -6.63 -4.67
C SER A 94 -3.31 -5.92 -3.45
N VAL A 95 -2.77 -6.18 -2.28
CA VAL A 95 -3.19 -5.55 -1.02
C VAL A 95 -2.79 -4.06 -1.00
N LEU A 96 -1.54 -3.75 -1.35
CA LEU A 96 -1.07 -2.36 -1.42
C LEU A 96 -1.86 -1.54 -2.44
N ASN A 97 -2.19 -2.14 -3.58
CA ASN A 97 -3.05 -1.52 -4.58
C ASN A 97 -4.49 -1.29 -4.07
N ALA A 98 -5.04 -2.22 -3.28
CA ALA A 98 -6.35 -2.05 -2.65
C ALA A 98 -6.33 -0.92 -1.62
N GLY A 99 -5.33 -0.86 -0.74
CA GLY A 99 -5.16 0.21 0.24
C GLY A 99 -5.07 1.60 -0.42
N ALA A 100 -4.29 1.73 -1.50
CA ALA A 100 -4.19 2.97 -2.26
C ALA A 100 -5.51 3.37 -2.95
N ASN A 101 -6.26 2.40 -3.48
CA ASN A 101 -7.60 2.66 -4.06
C ASN A 101 -8.58 3.11 -2.98
N TYR A 102 -8.58 2.43 -1.83
CA TYR A 102 -9.40 2.84 -0.69
C TYR A 102 -9.11 4.29 -0.31
N TRP A 103 -7.85 4.63 -0.06
CA TRP A 103 -7.43 5.97 0.32
C TRP A 103 -7.90 7.05 -0.65
N LYS A 104 -7.75 6.82 -1.96
CA LYS A 104 -8.11 7.80 -2.99
C LYS A 104 -9.61 7.99 -3.17
N HIS A 105 -10.41 6.93 -2.97
CA HIS A 105 -11.80 6.91 -3.37
C HIS A 105 -12.79 6.74 -2.21
N GLN A 106 -12.33 6.62 -0.95
CA GLN A 106 -13.20 6.40 0.20
C GLN A 106 -14.29 7.46 0.35
N ASP A 107 -13.98 8.73 0.04
CA ASP A 107 -14.95 9.83 0.10
C ASP A 107 -15.96 9.73 -1.05
N GLU A 108 -15.51 9.40 -2.27
CA GLU A 108 -16.38 9.18 -3.43
C GLU A 108 -17.33 8.00 -3.21
N TRP A 109 -16.85 6.97 -2.53
CA TRP A 109 -17.66 5.80 -2.19
C TRP A 109 -18.56 6.04 -0.97
N GLY A 110 -18.40 7.16 -0.27
CA GLY A 110 -19.16 7.52 0.92
C GLY A 110 -18.86 6.63 2.14
N LEU A 111 -17.66 6.06 2.21
CA LEU A 111 -17.26 5.16 3.29
C LEU A 111 -16.97 5.90 4.61
N ARG A 112 -16.68 7.20 4.54
CA ARG A 112 -16.53 8.08 5.72
C ARG A 112 -17.83 8.72 6.18
N ALA A 113 -18.95 8.49 5.48
CA ALA A 113 -20.21 9.06 5.87
C ALA A 113 -20.72 8.42 7.16
N VAL A 114 -21.29 9.23 8.04
CA VAL A 114 -21.93 8.80 9.32
C VAL A 114 -23.03 7.75 9.08
N VAL A 115 -23.59 7.72 7.87
CA VAL A 115 -24.50 6.67 7.42
C VAL A 115 -23.68 5.74 6.52
N THR A 116 -23.28 4.62 7.06
CA THR A 116 -22.60 3.54 6.33
C THR A 116 -23.41 3.17 5.09
N ARG A 117 -22.83 3.42 3.91
CA ARG A 117 -23.39 2.84 2.70
C ARG A 117 -23.24 1.33 2.77
N ASP A 118 -24.31 0.65 2.39
CA ASP A 118 -24.26 -0.79 2.18
C ASP A 118 -23.19 -1.08 1.08
N VAL A 119 -22.16 -1.82 1.43
CA VAL A 119 -21.06 -2.15 0.51
C VAL A 119 -21.59 -2.85 -0.75
N GLU A 120 -22.70 -3.58 -0.64
CA GLU A 120 -23.35 -4.25 -1.76
C GLU A 120 -23.89 -3.27 -2.82
N LEU A 121 -24.15 -2.03 -2.45
CA LEU A 121 -24.62 -0.97 -3.36
C LEU A 121 -23.48 -0.24 -4.09
N LEU A 122 -22.23 -0.53 -3.75
CA LEU A 122 -21.06 0.09 -4.37
C LEU A 122 -20.77 -0.56 -5.73
N GLY A 123 -20.05 0.15 -6.57
CA GLY A 123 -19.51 -0.40 -7.82
C GLY A 123 -18.55 -1.57 -7.57
N SER A 124 -18.44 -2.50 -8.52
CA SER A 124 -17.65 -3.72 -8.40
C SER A 124 -16.18 -3.50 -7.98
N GLN A 125 -15.56 -2.40 -8.41
CA GLN A 125 -14.20 -2.06 -8.03
C GLN A 125 -14.08 -1.69 -6.55
N ALA A 126 -15.04 -0.94 -6.01
CA ALA A 126 -15.09 -0.60 -4.61
C ALA A 126 -15.33 -1.85 -3.75
N GLN A 127 -16.30 -2.68 -4.13
CA GLN A 127 -16.57 -3.95 -3.46
C GLN A 127 -15.34 -4.86 -3.41
N GLN A 128 -14.62 -5.01 -4.53
CA GLN A 128 -13.39 -5.80 -4.58
C GLN A 128 -12.30 -5.23 -3.69
N THR A 129 -12.15 -3.90 -3.66
CA THR A 129 -11.17 -3.22 -2.80
C THR A 129 -11.46 -3.48 -1.34
N ILE A 130 -12.70 -3.29 -0.90
CA ILE A 130 -13.13 -3.52 0.48
C ILE A 130 -12.95 -4.99 0.86
N LYS A 131 -13.35 -5.92 0.00
CA LYS A 131 -13.18 -7.37 0.24
C LYS A 131 -11.71 -7.77 0.47
N ILE A 132 -10.78 -7.19 -0.28
CA ILE A 132 -9.33 -7.42 -0.07
C ILE A 132 -8.90 -6.89 1.29
N ILE A 133 -9.32 -5.69 1.66
CA ILE A 133 -8.98 -5.08 2.94
C ILE A 133 -9.55 -5.88 4.10
N GLU A 134 -10.83 -6.23 4.07
CA GLU A 134 -11.53 -6.98 5.12
C GLU A 134 -10.94 -8.36 5.38
N SER A 135 -10.28 -8.96 4.38
CA SER A 135 -9.60 -10.23 4.59
C SER A 135 -8.35 -10.14 5.48
N LEU A 136 -7.85 -8.92 5.73
CA LEU A 136 -6.64 -8.66 6.52
C LEU A 136 -6.90 -7.81 7.75
N THR A 137 -7.80 -6.84 7.65
CA THR A 137 -8.14 -5.92 8.71
C THR A 137 -9.55 -5.34 8.49
N PRO A 138 -10.30 -5.01 9.55
CA PRO A 138 -11.54 -4.24 9.40
C PRO A 138 -11.27 -2.93 8.64
N TRP A 139 -12.20 -2.53 7.78
CA TRP A 139 -12.08 -1.31 6.97
C TRP A 139 -12.68 -0.06 7.65
N SER A 140 -13.02 -0.10 8.93
CA SER A 140 -13.74 0.94 9.66
C SER A 140 -12.89 2.20 9.87
N ASP A 141 -11.95 2.14 10.82
CA ASP A 141 -11.17 3.29 11.23
C ASP A 141 -9.68 3.05 10.97
N TYR A 142 -8.97 4.10 10.56
CA TYR A 142 -7.52 4.05 10.32
C TYR A 142 -7.11 2.88 9.42
N THR A 143 -7.89 2.66 8.37
CA THR A 143 -7.81 1.48 7.48
C THR A 143 -6.44 1.30 6.85
N CYS A 144 -5.81 2.39 6.38
CA CYS A 144 -4.49 2.31 5.75
C CYS A 144 -3.40 1.94 6.76
N SER A 145 -3.45 2.53 7.95
CA SER A 145 -2.49 2.27 9.05
C SER A 145 -2.63 0.83 9.55
N ASN A 146 -3.87 0.36 9.74
CA ASN A 146 -4.16 -1.01 10.15
C ASN A 146 -3.72 -2.01 9.08
N LEU A 147 -3.94 -1.72 7.80
CA LEU A 147 -3.53 -2.56 6.70
C LEU A 147 -1.99 -2.73 6.65
N ILE A 148 -1.24 -1.63 6.76
CA ILE A 148 0.23 -1.69 6.79
C ILE A 148 0.73 -2.42 8.03
N SER A 149 0.17 -2.15 9.19
CA SER A 149 0.52 -2.84 10.45
C SER A 149 0.31 -4.36 10.34
N SER A 150 -0.78 -4.79 9.68
CA SER A 150 -1.06 -6.19 9.40
C SER A 150 -0.02 -6.83 8.47
N LEU A 151 0.43 -6.11 7.44
CA LEU A 151 1.43 -6.59 6.48
C LEU A 151 2.84 -6.68 7.09
N VAL A 152 3.20 -5.75 7.97
CA VAL A 152 4.53 -5.68 8.59
C VAL A 152 4.65 -6.56 9.85
N GLY A 153 3.53 -6.89 10.48
CA GLY A 153 3.46 -7.89 11.56
C GLY A 153 3.90 -7.43 12.96
N ASN A 154 4.20 -6.15 13.17
CA ASN A 154 4.72 -5.65 14.46
C ASN A 154 3.77 -4.69 15.20
N GLY A 155 2.54 -4.54 14.73
CA GLY A 155 1.60 -3.56 15.27
C GLY A 155 2.03 -2.10 15.07
N LYS A 156 3.03 -1.87 14.21
CA LYS A 156 3.56 -0.54 13.89
C LYS A 156 3.55 -0.32 12.38
N VAL A 157 3.20 0.88 11.97
CA VAL A 157 3.34 1.30 10.59
C VAL A 157 4.83 1.55 10.30
N ARG A 158 5.40 0.77 9.37
CA ARG A 158 6.78 0.87 8.92
C ARG A 158 6.85 0.58 7.42
N LEU A 159 6.78 1.62 6.65
CA LEU A 159 6.66 1.53 5.18
C LEU A 159 7.95 1.03 4.52
N MET A 160 9.11 1.40 5.07
CA MET A 160 10.40 0.90 4.59
C MET A 160 10.54 -0.62 4.71
N ALA A 161 9.80 -1.27 5.61
CA ALA A 161 9.76 -2.73 5.73
C ALA A 161 9.13 -3.42 4.50
N LEU A 162 8.38 -2.68 3.68
CA LEU A 162 7.78 -3.19 2.44
C LEU A 162 8.77 -3.21 1.26
N VAL A 163 9.84 -2.42 1.30
CA VAL A 163 10.79 -2.26 0.19
C VAL A 163 11.43 -3.59 -0.24
N PRO A 164 11.93 -4.45 0.66
CA PRO A 164 12.46 -5.76 0.25
C PRO A 164 11.42 -6.61 -0.49
N GLN A 165 10.15 -6.54 -0.08
CA GLN A 165 9.05 -7.28 -0.71
C GLN A 165 8.71 -6.73 -2.10
N LEU A 166 8.78 -5.41 -2.29
CA LEU A 166 8.62 -4.77 -3.60
C LEU A 166 9.77 -5.15 -4.55
N ILE A 167 10.98 -5.30 -4.03
CA ILE A 167 12.14 -5.80 -4.81
C ILE A 167 11.89 -7.24 -5.27
N LEU A 168 11.40 -8.12 -4.40
CA LEU A 168 11.04 -9.49 -4.77
C LEU A 168 9.95 -9.51 -5.85
N TRP A 169 8.88 -8.74 -5.68
CA TRP A 169 7.84 -8.62 -6.70
C TRP A 169 8.39 -8.15 -8.05
N ARG A 170 9.30 -7.19 -8.05
CA ARG A 170 9.93 -6.71 -9.28
C ARG A 170 10.76 -7.80 -9.96
N GLN A 171 11.43 -8.66 -9.19
CA GLN A 171 12.16 -9.81 -9.73
C GLN A 171 11.21 -10.79 -10.43
N GLU A 172 10.03 -11.05 -9.86
CA GLU A 172 8.99 -11.86 -10.49
C GLU A 172 8.49 -11.25 -11.81
N ILE A 173 8.35 -9.92 -11.87
CA ILE A 173 8.04 -9.19 -13.12
C ILE A 173 9.12 -9.44 -14.19
N ASP A 174 10.39 -9.38 -13.82
CA ASP A 174 11.51 -9.60 -14.77
C ASP A 174 11.53 -11.04 -15.27
N LEU A 175 11.29 -12.02 -14.41
CA LEU A 175 11.19 -13.43 -14.79
C LEU A 175 10.02 -13.66 -15.77
N LEU A 176 8.84 -13.15 -15.46
CA LEU A 176 7.69 -13.27 -16.35
C LEU A 176 7.94 -12.60 -17.71
N ASN A 177 8.60 -11.45 -17.73
CA ASN A 177 8.95 -10.77 -18.98
C ASN A 177 9.93 -11.58 -19.83
N ALA A 178 10.89 -12.27 -19.20
CA ALA A 178 11.84 -13.13 -19.90
C ALA A 178 11.20 -14.37 -20.54
N GLU A 179 10.09 -14.87 -19.96
CA GLU A 179 9.34 -16.01 -20.50
C GLU A 179 8.45 -15.61 -21.71
N ILE A 180 8.08 -14.33 -21.82
CA ILE A 180 7.21 -13.81 -22.88
C ILE A 180 8.03 -13.28 -24.08
N SER A 181 9.31 -12.99 -23.87
CA SER A 181 10.22 -12.42 -24.90
C SER A 181 10.93 -13.49 -25.73
#